data_424263ec18f9924aeadd1dc4b7e68970
#
_entry.id   424263ec18f9924aeadd1dc4b7e68970
#
_cell.length_a   1.000
_cell.length_b   1.000
_cell.length_c   1.000
_cell.angle_alpha   90.00
_cell.angle_beta   90.00
_cell.angle_gamma   90.00
#
_symmetry.space_group_name_H-M   'P 1'
#
loop_
_entity.id
_entity.type
_entity.pdbx_description
1 polymer ?
#
loop_
_entity_poly.entity_id
_entity_poly.type
_entity_poly.pdbx_seq_one_letter_code
_entity_poly.pdbx_strand_id
1 'polypeptide(L)'
;DIFSIINENLGKADALIGGISNDPPVPLLCCIRSQLVDFYYSTISGGSILQDNFSLREKQDYYYDLSDLHSDHLEVPIYHSSVSENDLRQIFSGKSLSRPSLQKEVKAIAKTITRRGANTLVLNRELLQYYPVINLEVNNKHARRGDLVWALLNQVVSGRTIFEHTFSLEHNRAIADFDLEKELDKAAYDIIGYAFAKGILKSIEAIKSETEPRRPKDVFEKLIQEEFFNRFLDDYSCFLNRRKARFLMNYYRTAGLVKLISEKNETAIEYSNLLADESKLVAFEETMHEALQE
;
A
#
# COMPACT_ATOMS: atom_id res chain seq x y z
N ASP A 1 16.22 17.11 12.69
CA ASP A 1 15.12 18.04 13.03
C ASP A 1 14.37 18.39 11.73
N ILE A 2 13.04 18.24 11.74
CA ILE A 2 12.18 18.47 10.56
C ILE A 2 12.30 19.92 10.03
N PHE A 3 12.48 20.88 10.90
CA PHE A 3 12.64 22.29 10.49
C PHE A 3 13.95 22.54 9.75
N SER A 4 15.03 21.86 10.11
CA SER A 4 16.30 21.92 9.36
C SER A 4 16.10 21.38 7.95
N ILE A 5 15.43 20.24 7.83
CA ILE A 5 15.11 19.61 6.54
C ILE A 5 14.25 20.54 5.67
N ILE A 6 13.24 21.17 6.25
CA ILE A 6 12.39 22.12 5.54
C ILE A 6 13.23 23.29 5.02
N ASN A 7 14.07 23.89 5.86
CA ASN A 7 14.91 25.02 5.51
C ASN A 7 15.92 24.67 4.41
N GLU A 8 16.55 23.49 4.45
CA GLU A 8 17.49 23.02 3.44
C GLU A 8 16.85 22.83 2.06
N ASN A 9 15.56 22.54 2.02
CA ASN A 9 14.80 22.28 0.80
C ASN A 9 13.89 23.43 0.38
N LEU A 10 13.88 24.52 1.13
CA LEU A 10 13.11 25.72 0.81
C LEU A 10 13.51 26.26 -0.58
N GLY A 11 12.55 26.44 -1.48
CA GLY A 11 12.80 26.87 -2.85
C GLY A 11 13.36 25.81 -3.79
N LYS A 12 13.65 24.59 -3.30
CA LYS A 12 14.11 23.47 -4.13
C LYS A 12 13.01 22.44 -4.39
N ALA A 13 12.08 22.32 -3.46
CA ALA A 13 10.97 21.40 -3.55
C ALA A 13 9.64 22.10 -3.26
N ASP A 14 8.61 21.71 -4.00
CA ASP A 14 7.23 22.15 -3.75
C ASP A 14 6.59 21.35 -2.60
N ALA A 15 7.03 20.10 -2.41
CA ALA A 15 6.63 19.27 -1.28
C ALA A 15 7.74 18.30 -0.86
N LEU A 16 7.70 17.92 0.42
CA LEU A 16 8.54 16.87 0.99
C LEU A 16 7.64 15.75 1.52
N ILE A 17 7.96 14.51 1.14
CA ILE A 17 7.29 13.32 1.64
C ILE A 17 8.25 12.61 2.58
N GLY A 18 7.81 12.38 3.81
CA GLY A 18 8.52 11.55 4.76
C GLY A 18 8.10 10.09 4.70
N GLY A 19 8.71 9.28 5.54
CA GLY A 19 8.40 7.87 5.66
C GLY A 19 7.51 7.52 6.84
N ILE A 20 7.30 6.23 6.94
CA ILE A 20 6.60 5.61 8.06
C ILE A 20 7.52 4.54 8.60
N SER A 21 7.69 4.52 9.90
CA SER A 21 8.38 3.46 10.63
C SER A 21 7.42 2.69 11.53
N ASN A 22 7.85 1.56 12.03
CA ASN A 22 7.14 0.65 12.90
C ASN A 22 5.98 -0.09 12.21
N ASP A 23 4.74 0.04 12.67
CA ASP A 23 3.62 -0.74 12.13
C ASP A 23 3.23 -0.29 10.71
N PRO A 24 2.98 -1.21 9.75
CA PRO A 24 2.65 -0.83 8.40
C PRO A 24 1.27 -0.16 8.30
N PRO A 25 1.13 0.91 7.50
CA PRO A 25 -0.13 1.66 7.35
C PRO A 25 -1.11 1.02 6.35
N VAL A 26 -0.76 -0.11 5.78
CA VAL A 26 -1.58 -0.83 4.79
C VAL A 26 -2.66 -1.68 5.48
N PRO A 27 -3.71 -2.13 4.78
CA PRO A 27 -4.67 -3.08 5.34
C PRO A 27 -3.97 -4.31 5.91
N LEU A 28 -4.44 -4.80 7.05
CA LEU A 28 -3.79 -5.87 7.80
C LEU A 28 -3.56 -7.12 6.94
N LEU A 29 -4.57 -7.56 6.21
CA LEU A 29 -4.48 -8.74 5.34
C LEU A 29 -3.44 -8.62 4.21
N CYS A 30 -2.95 -7.40 3.95
CA CYS A 30 -1.89 -7.17 2.98
C CYS A 30 -0.48 -7.40 3.54
N CYS A 31 -0.31 -7.44 4.85
CA CYS A 31 1.01 -7.45 5.50
C CYS A 31 1.18 -8.48 6.63
N ILE A 32 0.11 -9.13 7.05
CA ILE A 32 0.14 -10.04 8.21
C ILE A 32 0.94 -11.32 7.93
N ARG A 33 0.96 -11.79 6.69
CA ARG A 33 1.50 -13.11 6.34
C ARG A 33 2.96 -13.27 6.73
N SER A 34 3.80 -12.27 6.52
CA SER A 34 5.21 -12.35 6.89
C SER A 34 5.42 -12.52 8.40
N GLN A 35 4.60 -11.82 9.20
CA GLN A 35 4.64 -11.93 10.65
C GLN A 35 4.21 -13.34 11.10
N LEU A 36 3.19 -13.91 10.45
CA LEU A 36 2.74 -15.28 10.73
C LEU A 36 3.77 -16.33 10.30
N VAL A 37 4.52 -16.10 9.22
CA VAL A 37 5.65 -16.94 8.82
C VAL A 37 6.72 -16.94 9.89
N ASP A 38 7.11 -15.77 10.40
CA ASP A 38 8.09 -15.66 11.47
C ASP A 38 7.60 -16.33 12.76
N PHE A 39 6.33 -16.13 13.11
CA PHE A 39 5.70 -16.81 14.23
C PHE A 39 5.76 -18.32 14.09
N TYR A 40 5.38 -18.85 12.94
CA TYR A 40 5.39 -20.30 12.67
C TYR A 40 6.79 -20.88 12.84
N TYR A 41 7.81 -20.27 12.25
CA TYR A 41 9.18 -20.76 12.34
C TYR A 41 9.77 -20.64 13.73
N SER A 42 9.50 -19.57 14.46
CA SER A 42 10.08 -19.37 15.79
C SER A 42 9.39 -20.18 16.89
N THR A 43 8.06 -20.38 16.79
CA THR A 43 7.29 -21.02 17.86
C THR A 43 6.87 -22.46 17.56
N ILE A 44 6.53 -22.76 16.31
CA ILE A 44 5.94 -24.05 15.92
C ILE A 44 6.97 -25.01 15.34
N SER A 45 7.85 -24.54 14.46
CA SER A 45 8.84 -25.41 13.82
C SER A 45 10.13 -25.56 14.62
N GLY A 46 10.33 -24.74 15.67
CA GLY A 46 11.54 -24.76 16.50
C GLY A 46 12.80 -24.30 15.75
N GLY A 47 12.63 -23.71 14.56
CA GLY A 47 13.71 -23.23 13.71
C GLY A 47 13.96 -21.74 13.85
N SER A 48 15.25 -21.36 13.80
CA SER A 48 15.58 -19.96 13.55
C SER A 48 15.33 -19.65 12.07
N ILE A 49 14.75 -18.50 11.79
CA ILE A 49 14.64 -18.00 10.42
C ILE A 49 16.05 -17.76 9.89
N LEU A 50 16.48 -18.56 8.94
CA LEU A 50 17.77 -18.37 8.31
C LEU A 50 17.68 -17.17 7.35
N GLN A 51 18.48 -16.17 7.60
CA GLN A 51 18.54 -14.91 6.84
C GLN A 51 18.64 -15.11 5.32
N ASP A 52 19.31 -16.14 4.88
CA ASP A 52 19.68 -16.30 3.47
C ASP A 52 18.55 -16.81 2.56
N ASN A 53 17.51 -17.43 3.11
CA ASN A 53 16.46 -18.06 2.30
C ASN A 53 15.20 -17.20 2.10
N PHE A 54 15.12 -16.06 2.74
CA PHE A 54 13.89 -15.28 2.82
C PHE A 54 13.87 -14.00 1.97
N SER A 55 14.99 -13.53 1.46
CA SER A 55 15.11 -12.15 0.93
C SER A 55 14.13 -11.78 -0.19
N LEU A 56 13.82 -12.70 -1.10
CA LEU A 56 12.91 -12.41 -2.23
C LEU A 56 11.44 -12.71 -1.93
N ARG A 57 11.16 -13.80 -1.20
CA ARG A 57 9.79 -14.16 -0.83
C ARG A 57 9.17 -13.17 0.15
N GLU A 58 9.97 -12.58 1.01
CA GLU A 58 9.57 -11.72 2.08
C GLU A 58 9.07 -10.35 1.64
N LYS A 59 9.71 -9.71 0.67
CA LYS A 59 9.21 -8.47 0.09
C LYS A 59 7.81 -8.66 -0.51
N GLN A 60 7.58 -9.81 -1.15
CA GLN A 60 6.29 -10.13 -1.74
C GLN A 60 5.23 -10.53 -0.71
N ASP A 61 5.64 -11.15 0.40
CA ASP A 61 4.74 -11.60 1.45
C ASP A 61 4.36 -10.47 2.42
N TYR A 62 5.22 -9.48 2.63
CA TYR A 62 5.00 -8.37 3.55
C TYR A 62 4.24 -7.22 2.92
N TYR A 63 4.58 -6.91 1.66
CA TYR A 63 3.93 -5.89 0.87
C TYR A 63 3.62 -6.46 -0.51
N TYR A 64 2.67 -7.38 -0.56
CA TYR A 64 2.30 -8.03 -1.83
C TYR A 64 1.93 -7.03 -2.92
N ASP A 65 1.47 -5.85 -2.53
CA ASP A 65 1.04 -4.79 -3.41
C ASP A 65 2.17 -3.82 -3.80
N LEU A 66 3.26 -3.75 -3.03
CA LEU A 66 4.35 -2.81 -3.29
C LEU A 66 5.34 -3.30 -4.35
N SER A 67 5.33 -4.58 -4.69
CA SER A 67 6.18 -5.12 -5.75
C SER A 67 5.98 -4.43 -7.11
N ASP A 68 4.81 -3.81 -7.33
CA ASP A 68 4.51 -3.06 -8.55
C ASP A 68 4.82 -1.56 -8.46
N LEU A 69 5.19 -1.07 -7.29
CA LEU A 69 5.43 0.35 -7.06
C LEU A 69 6.89 0.77 -7.24
N HIS A 70 7.78 -0.11 -7.65
CA HIS A 70 9.24 0.16 -7.70
C HIS A 70 9.76 0.81 -6.41
N SER A 71 9.18 0.44 -5.27
CA SER A 71 9.56 1.00 -3.98
C SER A 71 10.78 0.28 -3.44
N ASP A 72 11.93 0.52 -4.05
CA ASP A 72 13.23 -0.02 -3.63
C ASP A 72 13.66 0.38 -2.21
N HIS A 73 12.88 1.23 -1.56
CA HIS A 73 13.22 1.81 -0.27
C HIS A 73 12.45 1.25 0.90
N LEU A 74 11.49 0.38 0.69
CA LEU A 74 10.93 -0.40 1.77
C LEU A 74 11.75 -1.69 1.90
N GLU A 75 12.91 -1.58 2.47
CA GLU A 75 13.55 -2.75 3.03
C GLU A 75 12.79 -3.15 4.28
N VAL A 76 12.28 -4.36 4.28
CA VAL A 76 11.76 -4.99 5.48
C VAL A 76 12.90 -5.80 6.07
N PRO A 77 13.57 -5.31 7.11
CA PRO A 77 14.65 -6.07 7.71
C PRO A 77 14.08 -7.32 8.38
N ILE A 78 14.83 -8.38 8.31
CA ILE A 78 14.56 -9.59 9.08
C ILE A 78 15.10 -9.36 10.48
N TYR A 79 14.20 -9.22 11.44
CA TYR A 79 14.60 -9.21 12.84
C TYR A 79 14.50 -10.61 13.41
N HIS A 80 15.58 -11.06 14.04
CA HIS A 80 15.58 -12.27 14.85
C HIS A 80 14.93 -12.05 16.23
N SER A 81 13.78 -11.40 16.27
CA SER A 81 13.05 -11.35 17.53
C SER A 81 12.29 -12.66 17.70
N SER A 82 12.46 -13.29 18.84
CA SER A 82 11.63 -14.41 19.25
C SER A 82 10.20 -13.92 19.41
N VAL A 83 9.35 -14.27 18.48
CA VAL A 83 7.91 -14.05 18.59
C VAL A 83 7.37 -15.10 19.55
N SER A 84 6.70 -14.70 20.63
CA SER A 84 6.15 -15.59 21.64
C SER A 84 4.75 -16.08 21.28
N GLU A 85 4.27 -17.15 21.92
CA GLU A 85 2.92 -17.66 21.69
C GLU A 85 1.82 -16.61 21.98
N ASN A 86 2.09 -15.67 22.91
CA ASN A 86 1.17 -14.59 23.25
C ASN A 86 1.09 -13.47 22.20
N ASP A 87 1.95 -13.48 21.20
CA ASP A 87 2.06 -12.39 20.23
C ASP A 87 1.07 -12.51 19.07
N LEU A 88 0.39 -13.67 18.92
CA LEU A 88 -0.52 -13.91 17.81
C LEU A 88 -1.64 -12.87 17.74
N ARG A 89 -2.25 -12.49 18.87
CA ARG A 89 -3.26 -11.43 18.92
C ARG A 89 -2.71 -10.08 18.46
N GLN A 90 -1.48 -9.77 18.81
CA GLN A 90 -0.82 -8.53 18.39
C GLN A 90 -0.56 -8.54 16.88
N ILE A 91 -0.12 -9.68 16.33
CA ILE A 91 0.03 -9.86 14.87
C ILE A 91 -1.31 -9.59 14.17
N PHE A 92 -2.40 -10.18 14.66
CA PHE A 92 -3.76 -9.97 14.11
C PHE A 92 -4.34 -8.58 14.38
N SER A 93 -3.74 -7.77 15.22
CA SER A 93 -4.03 -6.34 15.33
C SER A 93 -3.18 -5.47 14.40
N GLY A 94 -2.24 -6.07 13.67
CA GLY A 94 -1.35 -5.39 12.72
C GLY A 94 -0.09 -4.82 13.34
N LYS A 95 0.29 -5.27 14.56
CA LYS A 95 1.57 -4.95 15.16
C LYS A 95 2.72 -5.57 14.36
N SER A 96 3.80 -4.84 14.25
CA SER A 96 5.01 -5.27 13.60
C SER A 96 6.01 -5.75 14.65
N LEU A 97 5.92 -7.03 15.03
CA LEU A 97 6.72 -7.59 16.11
C LEU A 97 8.10 -8.06 15.65
N SER A 98 8.14 -8.72 14.49
CA SER A 98 9.38 -9.29 13.94
C SER A 98 10.00 -8.45 12.84
N ARG A 99 9.18 -7.71 12.11
CA ARG A 99 9.58 -6.95 10.93
C ARG A 99 8.94 -5.58 10.88
N PRO A 100 9.35 -4.65 11.76
CA PRO A 100 8.85 -3.30 11.71
C PRO A 100 9.10 -2.68 10.34
N SER A 101 8.15 -1.90 9.86
CA SER A 101 8.30 -1.15 8.63
C SER A 101 9.40 -0.10 8.82
N LEU A 102 10.50 -0.26 8.12
CA LEU A 102 11.59 0.71 8.14
C LEU A 102 11.71 1.36 6.78
N GLN A 103 11.85 2.66 6.80
CA GLN A 103 12.27 3.37 5.63
C GLN A 103 13.78 3.30 5.50
N LYS A 104 14.27 2.88 4.33
CA LYS A 104 15.68 2.99 3.98
C LYS A 104 16.07 4.47 4.01
N GLU A 105 17.24 4.80 4.54
CA GLU A 105 17.79 6.14 4.40
C GLU A 105 17.86 6.53 2.91
N VAL A 106 16.93 7.36 2.51
CA VAL A 106 16.93 7.92 1.16
C VAL A 106 17.70 9.22 1.23
N LYS A 107 18.79 9.32 0.48
CA LYS A 107 19.45 10.61 0.30
C LYS A 107 18.44 11.58 -0.29
N ALA A 108 18.33 12.75 0.29
CA ALA A 108 17.28 13.77 0.17
C ALA A 108 16.99 14.35 -1.24
N ILE A 109 17.28 13.64 -2.32
CA ILE A 109 17.35 14.25 -3.66
C ILE A 109 16.55 13.46 -4.71
N ALA A 110 15.88 12.40 -4.36
CA ALA A 110 15.19 11.59 -5.36
C ALA A 110 13.83 12.20 -5.74
N LYS A 111 13.75 12.69 -6.96
CA LYS A 111 12.51 13.01 -7.65
C LYS A 111 11.75 11.72 -7.86
N THR A 112 10.62 11.50 -7.19
CA THR A 112 9.90 10.24 -7.30
C THR A 112 8.52 10.42 -7.90
N ILE A 113 8.28 9.75 -9.01
CA ILE A 113 7.02 9.82 -9.77
C ILE A 113 5.93 8.88 -9.21
N THR A 114 6.26 7.93 -8.32
CA THR A 114 5.36 6.81 -8.05
C THR A 114 5.09 6.55 -6.58
N ARG A 115 5.49 7.44 -5.70
CA ARG A 115 5.40 7.22 -4.27
C ARG A 115 4.18 7.83 -3.65
N ARG A 116 3.72 7.17 -2.61
CA ARG A 116 2.64 7.65 -1.77
C ARG A 116 2.87 9.09 -1.38
N GLY A 117 1.88 9.91 -1.66
CA GLY A 117 1.60 11.05 -0.83
C GLY A 117 1.43 10.48 0.59
N ALA A 118 1.85 11.03 1.44
CA ALA A 118 1.90 10.88 2.61
C ALA A 118 1.19 10.79 3.91
N ASN A 119 1.74 10.09 4.75
CA ASN A 119 1.47 10.25 6.17
C ASN A 119 2.34 11.38 6.78
N THR A 120 3.38 11.78 6.09
CA THR A 120 4.30 12.82 6.52
C THR A 120 4.55 13.77 5.37
N LEU A 121 3.63 14.70 5.17
CA LEU A 121 3.68 15.62 4.05
C LEU A 121 3.94 17.04 4.55
N VAL A 122 5.04 17.62 4.09
CA VAL A 122 5.30 19.07 4.18
C VAL A 122 5.15 19.64 2.79
N LEU A 123 4.28 20.60 2.61
CA LEU A 123 3.99 21.17 1.30
C LEU A 123 3.95 22.68 1.33
N ASN A 124 4.33 23.28 0.22
CA ASN A 124 4.02 24.66 -0.04
C ASN A 124 2.51 24.81 -0.21
N ARG A 125 1.90 25.74 0.53
CA ARG A 125 0.46 25.97 0.50
C ARG A 125 -0.09 26.27 -0.90
N GLU A 126 0.72 26.77 -1.80
CA GLU A 126 0.32 27.01 -3.19
C GLU A 126 -0.10 25.74 -3.92
N LEU A 127 0.46 24.59 -3.55
CA LEU A 127 0.06 23.30 -4.12
C LEU A 127 -1.40 22.95 -3.85
N LEU A 128 -1.99 23.44 -2.76
CA LEU A 128 -3.40 23.21 -2.43
C LEU A 128 -4.35 23.92 -3.41
N GLN A 129 -3.86 24.87 -4.19
CA GLN A 129 -4.67 25.62 -5.16
C GLN A 129 -4.77 24.92 -6.52
N TYR A 130 -3.90 23.95 -6.81
CA TYR A 130 -3.82 23.34 -8.15
C TYR A 130 -4.69 22.12 -8.30
N TYR A 131 -4.61 21.17 -7.39
CA TYR A 131 -5.39 19.92 -7.47
C TYR A 131 -5.98 19.56 -6.12
N PRO A 132 -7.30 19.37 -6.07
CA PRO A 132 -7.90 18.72 -4.91
C PRO A 132 -7.43 17.28 -4.81
N VAL A 133 -7.57 16.70 -3.63
CA VAL A 133 -7.44 15.25 -3.47
C VAL A 133 -8.60 14.61 -4.22
N ILE A 134 -8.29 13.85 -5.27
CA ILE A 134 -9.28 13.13 -6.07
C ILE A 134 -9.37 11.71 -5.53
N ASN A 135 -10.54 11.32 -5.09
CA ASN A 135 -10.87 9.97 -4.70
C ASN A 135 -11.94 9.41 -5.64
N LEU A 136 -11.73 8.18 -6.07
CA LEU A 136 -12.79 7.40 -6.68
C LEU A 136 -13.80 7.04 -5.59
N GLU A 137 -15.08 7.16 -5.88
CA GLU A 137 -16.18 6.74 -5.01
C GLU A 137 -16.85 5.51 -5.60
N VAL A 138 -17.00 4.48 -4.79
CA VAL A 138 -17.70 3.24 -5.12
C VAL A 138 -18.63 2.92 -3.97
N ASN A 139 -19.91 2.68 -4.23
CA ASN A 139 -20.91 2.40 -3.20
C ASN A 139 -20.98 3.45 -2.07
N ASN A 140 -20.93 4.72 -2.42
CA ASN A 140 -20.90 5.84 -1.47
C ASN A 140 -19.72 5.81 -0.46
N LYS A 141 -18.65 5.09 -0.79
CA LYS A 141 -17.41 5.09 -0.02
C LYS A 141 -16.25 5.53 -0.90
N HIS A 142 -15.39 6.36 -0.33
CA HIS A 142 -14.18 6.79 -1.03
C HIS A 142 -13.12 5.70 -1.04
N ALA A 143 -12.60 5.41 -2.24
CA ALA A 143 -11.42 4.57 -2.37
C ALA A 143 -10.21 5.22 -1.66
N ARG A 144 -9.31 4.38 -1.18
CA ARG A 144 -8.05 4.84 -0.56
C ARG A 144 -7.10 5.33 -1.64
N ARG A 145 -5.95 5.86 -1.26
CA ARG A 145 -4.88 6.31 -2.17
C ARG A 145 -5.12 7.65 -2.90
N GLY A 146 -6.09 8.45 -2.48
CA GLY A 146 -6.29 9.80 -3.04
C GLY A 146 -5.06 10.69 -2.93
N ASP A 147 -4.25 10.52 -1.88
CA ASP A 147 -2.94 11.13 -1.69
C ASP A 147 -1.93 10.75 -2.79
N LEU A 148 -1.94 9.49 -3.23
CA LEU A 148 -1.11 9.04 -4.34
C LEU A 148 -1.54 9.71 -5.66
N VAL A 149 -2.85 9.76 -5.93
CA VAL A 149 -3.39 10.43 -7.12
C VAL A 149 -2.99 11.90 -7.10
N TRP A 150 -3.16 12.58 -5.97
CA TRP A 150 -2.76 13.97 -5.80
C TRP A 150 -1.27 14.18 -6.10
N ALA A 151 -0.40 13.33 -5.56
CA ALA A 151 1.04 13.41 -5.80
C ALA A 151 1.40 13.19 -7.27
N LEU A 152 0.77 12.19 -7.92
CA LEU A 152 0.96 11.93 -9.34
C LEU A 152 0.56 13.10 -10.21
N LEU A 153 -0.60 13.70 -9.99
CA LEU A 153 -1.08 14.84 -10.76
C LEU A 153 -0.14 16.05 -10.60
N ASN A 154 0.28 16.35 -9.39
CA ASN A 154 1.22 17.46 -9.16
C ASN A 154 2.57 17.22 -9.83
N GLN A 155 3.13 16.02 -9.76
CA GLN A 155 4.44 15.71 -10.35
C GLN A 155 4.37 15.56 -11.86
N VAL A 156 3.48 14.69 -12.33
CA VAL A 156 3.49 14.25 -13.73
C VAL A 156 2.81 15.27 -14.63
N VAL A 157 1.72 15.90 -14.19
CA VAL A 157 0.98 16.87 -14.98
C VAL A 157 1.56 18.27 -14.82
N SER A 158 1.74 18.76 -13.58
CA SER A 158 2.20 20.12 -13.32
C SER A 158 3.71 20.29 -13.25
N GLY A 159 4.48 19.21 -13.31
CA GLY A 159 5.93 19.25 -13.21
C GLY A 159 6.45 19.73 -11.85
N ARG A 160 5.63 19.63 -10.79
CA ARG A 160 6.02 20.03 -9.45
C ARG A 160 7.06 19.10 -8.87
N THR A 161 7.96 19.67 -8.09
CA THR A 161 9.05 18.93 -7.49
C THR A 161 8.65 18.43 -6.12
N ILE A 162 8.47 17.10 -6.00
CA ILE A 162 8.19 16.42 -4.73
C ILE A 162 9.41 15.58 -4.37
N PHE A 163 10.02 15.87 -3.22
CA PHE A 163 11.16 15.13 -2.71
C PHE A 163 10.74 14.18 -1.60
N GLU A 164 11.34 13.02 -1.59
CA GLU A 164 11.29 12.13 -0.46
C GLU A 164 12.46 12.39 0.48
N HIS A 165 12.19 12.35 1.76
CA HIS A 165 13.17 12.60 2.80
C HIS A 165 13.15 11.52 3.87
N THR A 166 14.24 11.44 4.65
CA THR A 166 14.44 10.45 5.71
C THR A 166 13.63 10.67 6.97
N PHE A 167 12.97 11.83 7.16
CA PHE A 167 12.11 11.99 8.31
C PHE A 167 10.91 11.04 8.21
N SER A 168 10.58 10.40 9.32
CA SER A 168 9.48 9.44 9.39
C SER A 168 8.58 9.75 10.58
N LEU A 169 7.30 9.41 10.42
CA LEU A 169 6.38 9.30 11.54
C LEU A 169 6.35 7.85 12.00
N GLU A 170 6.42 7.66 13.29
CA GLU A 170 6.20 6.36 13.88
C GLU A 170 4.71 6.05 13.86
N HIS A 171 4.35 4.99 13.15
CA HIS A 171 2.99 4.53 13.03
C HIS A 171 2.76 3.38 13.99
N ASN A 172 2.00 3.61 15.05
CA ASN A 172 1.68 2.62 16.06
C ASN A 172 0.20 2.24 15.98
N ARG A 173 -0.10 0.97 15.73
CA ARG A 173 -1.46 0.46 15.78
C ARG A 173 -1.85 0.16 17.20
N ALA A 174 -3.08 0.50 17.58
CA ALA A 174 -3.66 -0.02 18.81
C ALA A 174 -3.92 -1.52 18.68
N ILE A 175 -3.82 -2.25 19.78
CA ILE A 175 -4.27 -3.65 19.82
C ILE A 175 -5.80 -3.62 19.81
N ALA A 176 -6.38 -4.24 18.79
CA ALA A 176 -7.82 -4.35 18.63
C ALA A 176 -8.18 -5.78 18.24
N ASP A 177 -9.42 -6.15 18.47
CA ASP A 177 -9.93 -7.42 18.02
C ASP A 177 -9.94 -7.48 16.49
N PHE A 178 -9.61 -8.64 15.94
CA PHE A 178 -9.58 -8.85 14.51
C PHE A 178 -11.00 -8.94 13.94
N ASP A 179 -11.29 -8.06 13.01
CA ASP A 179 -12.57 -7.99 12.30
C ASP A 179 -12.30 -8.25 10.82
N LEU A 180 -12.59 -9.46 10.36
CA LEU A 180 -12.31 -9.88 9.00
C LEU A 180 -13.09 -9.06 7.95
N GLU A 181 -14.36 -8.78 8.19
CA GLU A 181 -15.18 -8.02 7.24
C GLU A 181 -14.63 -6.61 7.03
N LYS A 182 -14.29 -5.96 8.14
CA LYS A 182 -13.68 -4.61 8.10
C LYS A 182 -12.31 -4.60 7.40
N GLU A 183 -11.50 -5.63 7.59
CA GLU A 183 -10.19 -5.73 6.94
C GLU A 183 -10.32 -6.07 5.44
N LEU A 184 -11.32 -6.88 5.05
CA LEU A 184 -11.66 -7.14 3.65
C LEU A 184 -12.19 -5.87 2.96
N ASP A 185 -13.07 -5.13 3.61
CA ASP A 185 -13.55 -3.82 3.12
C ASP A 185 -12.38 -2.85 2.90
N LYS A 186 -11.51 -2.69 3.88
CA LYS A 186 -10.31 -1.85 3.73
C LYS A 186 -9.40 -2.29 2.59
N ALA A 187 -9.24 -3.60 2.40
CA ALA A 187 -8.42 -4.15 1.32
C ALA A 187 -9.05 -3.86 -0.05
N ALA A 188 -10.37 -4.02 -0.19
CA ALA A 188 -11.11 -3.70 -1.41
C ALA A 188 -10.86 -2.24 -1.84
N TYR A 189 -11.14 -1.29 -0.96
CA TYR A 189 -10.98 0.13 -1.28
C TYR A 189 -9.52 0.56 -1.46
N ASP A 190 -8.56 -0.15 -0.88
CA ASP A 190 -7.13 0.06 -1.14
C ASP A 190 -6.73 -0.43 -2.55
N ILE A 191 -7.25 -1.56 -2.97
CA ILE A 191 -7.04 -2.13 -4.32
C ILE A 191 -7.65 -1.23 -5.39
N ILE A 192 -8.90 -0.79 -5.18
CA ILE A 192 -9.62 0.11 -6.09
C ILE A 192 -8.83 1.41 -6.28
N GLY A 193 -8.48 2.08 -5.19
CA GLY A 193 -7.74 3.34 -5.27
C GLY A 193 -6.37 3.22 -5.89
N TYR A 194 -5.69 2.10 -5.68
CA TYR A 194 -4.43 1.82 -6.35
C TYR A 194 -4.60 1.60 -7.85
N ALA A 195 -5.58 0.80 -8.26
CA ALA A 195 -5.86 0.55 -9.68
C ALA A 195 -6.20 1.86 -10.40
N PHE A 196 -7.01 2.71 -9.77
CA PHE A 196 -7.36 4.04 -10.26
C PHE A 196 -6.11 4.93 -10.46
N ALA A 197 -5.24 5.01 -9.45
CA ALA A 197 -4.01 5.80 -9.54
C ALA A 197 -3.08 5.30 -10.65
N LYS A 198 -2.98 3.99 -10.84
CA LYS A 198 -2.16 3.38 -11.90
C LYS A 198 -2.75 3.59 -13.29
N GLY A 199 -4.07 3.49 -13.43
CA GLY A 199 -4.77 3.79 -14.68
C GLY A 199 -4.50 5.24 -15.10
N ILE A 200 -4.68 6.20 -14.18
CA ILE A 200 -4.37 7.63 -14.44
C ILE A 200 -2.93 7.82 -14.87
N LEU A 201 -1.97 7.22 -14.15
CA LEU A 201 -0.55 7.36 -14.49
C LEU A 201 -0.27 6.88 -15.91
N LYS A 202 -0.74 5.69 -16.27
CA LYS A 202 -0.56 5.14 -17.62
C LYS A 202 -1.19 6.00 -18.70
N SER A 203 -2.40 6.50 -18.46
CA SER A 203 -3.05 7.38 -19.42
C SER A 203 -2.30 8.69 -19.60
N ILE A 204 -1.78 9.27 -18.53
CA ILE A 204 -0.95 10.49 -18.63
C ILE A 204 0.35 10.22 -19.39
N GLU A 205 1.00 9.09 -19.15
CA GLU A 205 2.22 8.70 -19.88
C GLU A 205 1.94 8.54 -21.38
N ALA A 206 0.83 7.90 -21.73
CA ALA A 206 0.40 7.75 -23.12
C ALA A 206 0.10 9.12 -23.78
N ILE A 207 -0.67 9.99 -23.12
CA ILE A 207 -0.97 11.33 -23.61
C ILE A 207 0.34 12.11 -23.85
N LYS A 208 1.29 12.05 -22.94
CA LYS A 208 2.57 12.75 -23.07
C LYS A 208 3.42 12.23 -24.23
N SER A 209 3.43 10.92 -24.44
CA SER A 209 4.21 10.31 -25.52
C SER A 209 3.60 10.53 -26.91
N GLU A 210 2.26 10.53 -27.02
CA GLU A 210 1.55 10.57 -28.29
C GLU A 210 1.19 11.99 -28.75
N THR A 211 1.07 12.95 -27.85
CA THR A 211 0.48 14.25 -28.16
C THR A 211 1.33 15.47 -27.81
N GLU A 212 2.47 15.28 -27.13
CA GLU A 212 3.37 16.34 -26.72
C GLU A 212 2.65 17.57 -26.11
N PRO A 213 1.85 17.39 -25.05
CA PRO A 213 1.05 18.47 -24.49
C PRO A 213 1.98 19.56 -23.89
N ARG A 214 1.69 20.83 -24.18
CA ARG A 214 2.54 21.97 -23.76
C ARG A 214 2.21 22.44 -22.34
N ARG A 215 1.00 22.23 -21.90
CA ARG A 215 0.49 22.73 -20.59
C ARG A 215 -0.20 21.61 -19.81
N PRO A 216 -0.21 21.68 -18.49
CA PRO A 216 -0.96 20.73 -17.65
C PRO A 216 -2.45 20.61 -18.05
N LYS A 217 -3.08 21.72 -18.38
CA LYS A 217 -4.48 21.74 -18.82
C LYS A 217 -4.71 20.88 -20.06
N ASP A 218 -3.79 20.90 -21.00
CA ASP A 218 -3.88 20.11 -22.25
C ASP A 218 -3.90 18.59 -21.95
N VAL A 219 -3.23 18.16 -20.87
CA VAL A 219 -3.25 16.75 -20.41
C VAL A 219 -4.62 16.37 -19.90
N PHE A 220 -5.27 17.22 -19.09
CA PHE A 220 -6.62 16.95 -18.59
C PHE A 220 -7.67 16.95 -19.68
N GLU A 221 -7.61 17.93 -20.59
CA GLU A 221 -8.52 18.00 -21.72
C GLU A 221 -8.43 16.75 -22.61
N LYS A 222 -7.24 16.14 -22.71
CA LYS A 222 -7.05 14.88 -23.42
C LYS A 222 -7.52 13.67 -22.64
N LEU A 223 -7.28 13.64 -21.34
CA LEU A 223 -7.68 12.51 -20.48
C LEU A 223 -9.20 12.25 -20.51
N ILE A 224 -10.01 13.29 -20.71
CA ILE A 224 -11.46 13.18 -20.85
C ILE A 224 -11.93 12.90 -22.29
N GLN A 225 -11.04 12.88 -23.29
CA GLN A 225 -11.41 12.47 -24.63
C GLN A 225 -11.66 10.97 -24.69
N GLU A 226 -12.65 10.56 -25.46
CA GLU A 226 -13.14 9.18 -25.50
C GLU A 226 -12.02 8.13 -25.69
N GLU A 227 -11.06 8.39 -26.56
CA GLU A 227 -9.95 7.49 -26.83
C GLU A 227 -9.08 7.23 -25.59
N PHE A 228 -8.67 8.29 -24.89
CA PHE A 228 -7.82 8.17 -23.69
C PHE A 228 -8.61 7.69 -22.49
N PHE A 229 -9.88 8.06 -22.41
CA PHE A 229 -10.77 7.60 -21.34
C PHE A 229 -11.04 6.09 -21.46
N ASN A 230 -11.32 5.57 -22.65
CA ASN A 230 -11.47 4.12 -22.86
C ASN A 230 -10.19 3.36 -22.51
N ARG A 231 -9.04 3.87 -22.91
CA ARG A 231 -7.74 3.29 -22.54
C ARG A 231 -7.52 3.32 -21.03
N PHE A 232 -7.91 4.40 -20.36
CA PHE A 232 -7.89 4.47 -18.90
C PHE A 232 -8.75 3.38 -18.27
N LEU A 233 -9.97 3.16 -18.76
CA LEU A 233 -10.86 2.10 -18.25
C LEU A 233 -10.26 0.70 -18.44
N ASP A 234 -9.65 0.44 -19.57
CA ASP A 234 -8.97 -0.83 -19.85
C ASP A 234 -7.79 -1.05 -18.88
N ASP A 235 -6.93 -0.05 -18.71
CA ASP A 235 -5.80 -0.12 -17.80
C ASP A 235 -6.29 -0.25 -16.34
N TYR A 236 -7.29 0.52 -15.93
CA TYR A 236 -7.89 0.43 -14.60
C TYR A 236 -8.43 -0.99 -14.33
N SER A 237 -9.24 -1.53 -15.24
CA SER A 237 -9.78 -2.89 -15.14
C SER A 237 -8.67 -3.95 -15.04
N CYS A 238 -7.63 -3.80 -15.86
CA CYS A 238 -6.47 -4.70 -15.83
C CYS A 238 -5.76 -4.66 -14.46
N PHE A 239 -5.48 -3.47 -13.92
CA PHE A 239 -4.85 -3.32 -12.63
C PHE A 239 -5.72 -3.82 -11.49
N LEU A 240 -7.03 -3.55 -11.53
CA LEU A 240 -7.98 -3.99 -10.52
C LEU A 240 -8.01 -5.52 -10.44
N ASN A 241 -8.21 -6.20 -11.59
CA ASN A 241 -8.27 -7.66 -11.65
C ASN A 241 -6.95 -8.32 -11.22
N ARG A 242 -5.81 -7.78 -11.66
CA ARG A 242 -4.49 -8.27 -11.25
C ARG A 242 -4.27 -8.14 -9.75
N ARG A 243 -4.70 -7.04 -9.16
CA ARG A 243 -4.58 -6.80 -7.72
C ARG A 243 -5.52 -7.67 -6.91
N LYS A 244 -6.78 -7.80 -7.34
CA LYS A 244 -7.74 -8.72 -6.76
C LYS A 244 -7.18 -10.14 -6.70
N ALA A 245 -6.66 -10.64 -7.82
CA ALA A 245 -6.10 -11.99 -7.90
C ALA A 245 -4.90 -12.17 -6.94
N ARG A 246 -4.00 -11.19 -6.87
CA ARG A 246 -2.87 -11.23 -5.93
C ARG A 246 -3.32 -11.18 -4.47
N PHE A 247 -4.31 -10.36 -4.15
CA PHE A 247 -4.85 -10.29 -2.81
C PHE A 247 -5.47 -11.63 -2.41
N LEU A 248 -6.33 -12.22 -3.24
CA LEU A 248 -6.95 -13.52 -2.97
C LEU A 248 -5.89 -14.62 -2.80
N MET A 249 -4.88 -14.65 -3.65
CA MET A 249 -3.77 -15.59 -3.49
C MET A 249 -3.06 -15.41 -2.12
N ASN A 250 -2.80 -14.18 -1.71
CA ASN A 250 -2.21 -13.89 -0.41
C ASN A 250 -3.14 -14.26 0.74
N TYR A 251 -4.43 -13.98 0.61
CA TYR A 251 -5.46 -14.35 1.58
C TYR A 251 -5.49 -15.87 1.82
N TYR A 252 -5.62 -16.68 0.77
CA TYR A 252 -5.68 -18.14 0.91
C TYR A 252 -4.37 -18.73 1.45
N ARG A 253 -3.23 -18.17 1.08
CA ARG A 253 -1.93 -18.55 1.67
C ARG A 253 -1.85 -18.22 3.16
N THR A 254 -2.42 -17.07 3.55
CA THR A 254 -2.49 -16.67 4.97
C THR A 254 -3.43 -17.59 5.74
N ALA A 255 -4.61 -17.90 5.20
CA ALA A 255 -5.56 -18.85 5.81
C ALA A 255 -4.93 -20.25 5.99
N GLY A 256 -4.25 -20.76 4.97
CA GLY A 256 -3.53 -22.03 5.05
C GLY A 256 -2.43 -22.04 6.11
N LEU A 257 -1.67 -20.94 6.24
CA LEU A 257 -0.64 -20.82 7.27
C LEU A 257 -1.24 -20.78 8.68
N VAL A 258 -2.32 -20.02 8.89
CA VAL A 258 -3.01 -19.95 10.18
C VAL A 258 -3.60 -21.31 10.56
N LYS A 259 -4.13 -22.08 9.59
CA LYS A 259 -4.58 -23.44 9.81
C LYS A 259 -3.43 -24.34 10.30
N LEU A 260 -2.24 -24.27 9.70
CA LEU A 260 -1.07 -25.01 10.17
C LEU A 260 -0.65 -24.61 11.59
N ILE A 261 -0.72 -23.32 11.90
CA ILE A 261 -0.44 -22.81 13.25
C ILE A 261 -1.47 -23.36 14.24
N SER A 262 -2.76 -23.41 13.88
CA SER A 262 -3.84 -23.86 14.77
C SER A 262 -3.77 -25.34 15.14
N GLU A 263 -3.06 -26.17 14.38
CA GLU A 263 -2.82 -27.58 14.74
C GLU A 263 -1.96 -27.74 16.01
N LYS A 264 -1.20 -26.70 16.38
CA LYS A 264 -0.28 -26.71 17.53
C LYS A 264 -0.47 -25.53 18.49
N ASN A 265 -1.36 -24.61 18.18
CA ASN A 265 -1.62 -23.42 18.98
C ASN A 265 -3.12 -23.14 19.04
N GLU A 266 -3.72 -23.35 20.22
CA GLU A 266 -5.17 -23.20 20.42
C GLU A 266 -5.67 -21.78 20.17
N THR A 267 -4.86 -20.76 20.45
CA THR A 267 -5.21 -19.36 20.20
C THR A 267 -5.42 -19.07 18.69
N ALA A 268 -4.79 -19.85 17.82
CA ALA A 268 -4.94 -19.70 16.38
C ALA A 268 -6.23 -20.31 15.82
N ILE A 269 -6.96 -21.13 16.58
CA ILE A 269 -8.17 -21.82 16.11
C ILE A 269 -9.25 -20.80 15.72
N GLU A 270 -9.45 -19.78 16.51
CA GLU A 270 -10.43 -18.73 16.24
C GLU A 270 -10.13 -18.03 14.90
N TYR A 271 -8.88 -17.59 14.71
CA TYR A 271 -8.46 -16.94 13.47
C TYR A 271 -8.52 -17.87 12.26
N SER A 272 -8.21 -19.16 12.46
CA SER A 272 -8.34 -20.18 11.42
C SER A 272 -9.79 -20.32 10.95
N ASN A 273 -10.74 -20.37 11.88
CA ASN A 273 -12.16 -20.47 11.57
C ASN A 273 -12.68 -19.21 10.86
N LEU A 274 -12.26 -18.02 11.31
CA LEU A 274 -12.62 -16.75 10.67
C LEU A 274 -12.11 -16.68 9.23
N LEU A 275 -10.86 -17.03 8.99
CA LEU A 275 -10.27 -17.00 7.65
C LEU A 275 -10.76 -18.13 6.73
N ALA A 276 -11.32 -19.19 7.26
CA ALA A 276 -11.93 -20.29 6.49
C ALA A 276 -13.37 -19.99 6.07
N ASP A 277 -13.99 -18.95 6.61
CA ASP A 277 -15.37 -18.55 6.26
C ASP A 277 -15.40 -17.80 4.92
N GLU A 278 -15.53 -18.56 3.84
CA GLU A 278 -15.58 -18.00 2.47
C GLU A 278 -16.78 -17.07 2.25
N SER A 279 -17.84 -17.15 3.07
CA SER A 279 -18.98 -16.26 2.97
C SER A 279 -18.59 -14.78 3.18
N LYS A 280 -17.53 -14.53 3.94
CA LYS A 280 -16.98 -13.19 4.17
C LYS A 280 -16.33 -12.58 2.92
N LEU A 281 -15.89 -13.42 1.98
CA LEU A 281 -15.31 -12.94 0.71
C LEU A 281 -16.37 -12.46 -0.28
N VAL A 282 -17.63 -12.83 -0.10
CA VAL A 282 -18.72 -12.44 -1.03
C VAL A 282 -18.83 -10.91 -1.13
N ALA A 283 -18.91 -10.22 0.00
CA ALA A 283 -19.01 -8.76 0.01
C ALA A 283 -17.77 -8.08 -0.61
N PHE A 284 -16.57 -8.65 -0.39
CA PHE A 284 -15.35 -8.19 -1.05
C PHE A 284 -15.43 -8.36 -2.58
N GLU A 285 -15.89 -9.51 -3.04
CA GLU A 285 -16.05 -9.82 -4.47
C GLU A 285 -17.08 -8.92 -5.13
N GLU A 286 -18.20 -8.67 -4.47
CA GLU A 286 -19.25 -7.75 -4.91
C GLU A 286 -18.70 -6.32 -5.07
N THR A 287 -18.00 -5.80 -4.05
CA THR A 287 -17.35 -4.49 -4.13
C THR A 287 -16.37 -4.39 -5.31
N MET A 288 -15.59 -5.46 -5.56
CA MET A 288 -14.68 -5.50 -6.69
C MET A 288 -15.41 -5.54 -8.05
N HIS A 289 -16.58 -6.16 -8.09
CA HIS A 289 -17.40 -6.23 -9.30
C HIS A 289 -18.03 -4.86 -9.62
N GLU A 290 -18.59 -4.21 -8.62
CA GLU A 290 -19.21 -2.88 -8.75
C GLU A 290 -18.17 -1.83 -9.19
N ALA A 291 -16.95 -1.90 -8.65
CA ALA A 291 -15.86 -1.02 -9.05
C ALA A 291 -15.42 -1.17 -10.52
N LEU A 292 -15.89 -2.20 -11.22
CA LEU A 292 -15.69 -2.37 -12.67
C LEU A 292 -16.88 -1.83 -13.50
N GLN A 293 -18.02 -1.56 -12.87
CA GLN A 293 -19.24 -1.10 -13.54
C GLN A 293 -19.43 0.41 -13.44
N GLU A 294 -18.93 1.03 -12.38
CA GLU A 294 -18.92 2.49 -12.18
C GLU A 294 -17.75 3.17 -12.90
#